data_828185bf13b2cbc4b8ec6468a2660c0d
#
_entry.id   828185bf13b2cbc4b8ec6468a2660c0d
#
_cell.length_a   1.000
_cell.length_b   1.000
_cell.length_c   1.000
_cell.angle_alpha   90.00
_cell.angle_beta   90.00
_cell.angle_gamma   90.00
#
_symmetry.space_group_name_H-M   'P 1'
#
loop_
_entity.id
_entity.type
_entity.pdbx_description
1 polymer ?
#
loop_
_entity_poly.entity_id
_entity_poly.type
_entity_poly.pdbx_seq_one_letter_code
_entity_poly.pdbx_strand_id
1 'polypeptide(L)'
;MINADKDGAITEGSVSDVKKTNNVGSYEWNGTASGVDNLNTNYDVQINAGKSDVTKAKLTFVVDDKTITQGVPAEYTGKANGLTNGDTLAGIGVGGYELDSSVNPLIIGVYEDKIGVLINGSLHLTGSDGLLKNYKVEIDPGTLTVLPSFNPADDYWFGTAPWDKESNLRERKAEFHYVAGGMSL
;
A
#
# COMPACT_ATOMS: atom_id res chain seq x y z
N MET A 1 46.94 28.33 40.24
CA MET A 1 45.57 28.13 40.71
C MET A 1 44.65 28.75 39.67
N ILE A 2 43.99 27.94 38.88
CA ILE A 2 42.96 28.42 37.97
C ILE A 2 41.78 28.79 38.86
N ASN A 3 41.45 30.06 38.94
CA ASN A 3 40.20 30.49 39.53
C ASN A 3 39.09 29.72 38.76
N ALA A 4 38.41 28.86 39.45
CA ALA A 4 37.15 28.31 38.91
C ALA A 4 36.20 29.52 38.79
N ASP A 5 36.07 29.97 37.56
CA ASP A 5 35.10 30.96 37.20
C ASP A 5 33.74 30.37 37.54
N LYS A 6 33.09 30.92 38.55
CA LYS A 6 31.83 30.37 39.08
C LYS A 6 30.69 30.45 38.09
N ASP A 7 30.92 31.13 36.97
CA ASP A 7 29.91 31.36 35.90
C ASP A 7 30.19 30.57 34.64
N GLY A 8 31.18 29.69 34.64
CA GLY A 8 31.62 28.92 33.44
C GLY A 8 30.99 27.56 33.30
N ALA A 9 29.81 27.30 33.83
CA ALA A 9 29.04 26.18 33.42
C ALA A 9 28.50 26.47 31.99
N ILE A 10 29.11 25.84 30.97
CA ILE A 10 28.46 25.72 29.65
C ILE A 10 27.19 24.91 29.87
N THR A 11 26.18 25.58 30.37
CA THR A 11 24.84 25.05 30.46
C THR A 11 24.21 25.26 29.07
N GLU A 12 24.18 24.20 28.27
CA GLU A 12 23.45 24.06 27.02
C GLU A 12 24.04 24.84 25.84
N GLY A 13 24.76 24.10 24.98
CA GLY A 13 24.87 24.49 23.60
C GLY A 13 23.46 24.43 22.98
N SER A 14 22.87 25.57 22.66
CA SER A 14 21.63 25.57 21.89
C SER A 14 21.95 25.04 20.50
N VAL A 15 21.48 23.85 20.17
CA VAL A 15 21.49 23.31 18.81
C VAL A 15 20.41 24.04 18.04
N SER A 16 20.75 25.21 17.50
CA SER A 16 19.78 26.09 16.83
C SER A 16 19.38 25.65 15.43
N ASP A 17 20.02 24.63 14.84
CA ASP A 17 19.86 24.31 13.42
C ASP A 17 19.55 22.84 13.11
N VAL A 18 18.94 22.09 14.02
CA VAL A 18 18.29 20.85 13.61
C VAL A 18 17.03 21.23 12.85
N LYS A 19 17.15 21.46 11.56
CA LYS A 19 15.99 21.50 10.69
C LYS A 19 15.29 20.15 10.85
N LYS A 20 14.12 20.15 11.46
CA LYS A 20 13.22 19.00 11.40
C LYS A 20 12.93 18.73 9.93
N THR A 21 13.67 17.81 9.34
CA THR A 21 13.41 17.36 7.98
C THR A 21 12.78 15.99 8.06
N ASN A 22 11.68 15.82 7.32
CA ASN A 22 11.03 14.53 7.18
C ASN A 22 11.62 13.72 5.99
N ASN A 23 12.63 14.29 5.33
CA ASN A 23 13.27 13.61 4.20
C ASN A 23 14.37 12.67 4.67
N VAL A 24 14.41 11.50 4.05
CA VAL A 24 15.49 10.53 4.22
C VAL A 24 16.82 11.15 3.79
N GLY A 25 17.83 10.97 4.61
CA GLY A 25 19.17 11.50 4.37
C GLY A 25 20.03 11.55 5.61
N SER A 26 21.27 11.92 5.41
CA SER A 26 22.25 12.15 6.47
C SER A 26 22.43 13.66 6.63
N TYR A 27 22.28 14.15 7.82
CA TYR A 27 22.32 15.57 8.15
C TYR A 27 23.42 15.80 9.17
N GLU A 28 24.36 16.68 8.85
CA GLU A 28 25.36 17.18 9.77
C GLU A 28 24.87 18.48 10.37
N TRP A 29 25.11 18.64 11.65
CA TRP A 29 24.77 19.86 12.36
C TRP A 29 25.96 20.30 13.24
N ASN A 30 26.22 21.60 13.20
CA ASN A 30 27.27 22.22 13.95
C ASN A 30 26.68 22.93 15.18
N GLY A 31 27.22 22.65 16.34
CA GLY A 31 26.93 23.41 17.53
C GLY A 31 27.72 24.72 17.54
N THR A 32 27.15 25.75 18.12
CA THR A 32 27.88 26.95 18.49
C THR A 32 27.93 27.08 19.99
N ALA A 33 29.12 27.32 20.53
CA ALA A 33 29.22 27.69 21.92
C ALA A 33 28.88 29.19 22.08
N SER A 34 27.78 29.48 22.73
CA SER A 34 27.39 30.85 23.00
C SER A 34 27.00 31.01 24.49
N GLY A 35 27.16 32.17 25.01
CA GLY A 35 26.62 32.53 26.35
C GLY A 35 27.61 32.76 27.46
N VAL A 36 28.90 32.73 27.18
CA VAL A 36 29.92 33.16 28.17
C VAL A 36 30.77 34.26 27.56
N ASP A 37 30.75 35.43 28.10
CA ASP A 37 31.63 36.52 27.71
C ASP A 37 33.09 36.07 27.89
N ASN A 38 33.88 36.24 26.81
CA ASN A 38 35.31 35.87 26.78
C ASN A 38 35.65 34.37 26.75
N LEU A 39 34.71 33.46 26.39
CA LEU A 39 35.01 32.05 26.26
C LEU A 39 36.19 31.80 25.30
N ASN A 40 36.19 32.48 24.14
CA ASN A 40 37.23 32.34 23.13
C ASN A 40 38.55 33.04 23.45
N THR A 41 38.60 33.84 24.51
CA THR A 41 39.82 34.55 24.90
C THR A 41 40.64 33.70 25.87
N ASN A 42 39.98 32.88 26.68
CA ASN A 42 40.65 32.16 27.76
C ASN A 42 40.70 30.64 27.55
N TYR A 43 39.95 30.14 26.56
CA TYR A 43 39.81 28.70 26.25
C TYR A 43 39.92 28.43 24.76
N ASP A 44 40.58 27.34 24.41
CA ASP A 44 40.51 26.73 23.07
C ASP A 44 39.27 25.83 23.05
N VAL A 45 38.20 26.36 22.46
CA VAL A 45 36.89 25.65 22.42
C VAL A 45 36.80 24.82 21.14
N GLN A 46 36.80 23.52 21.31
CA GLN A 46 36.55 22.57 20.21
C GLN A 46 35.08 22.13 20.20
N ILE A 47 34.42 22.34 19.10
CA ILE A 47 33.04 21.90 18.88
C ILE A 47 33.05 20.78 17.83
N ASN A 48 32.62 19.60 18.22
CA ASN A 48 32.47 18.48 17.30
C ASN A 48 31.09 18.53 16.65
N ALA A 49 31.04 18.46 15.32
CA ALA A 49 29.81 18.36 14.57
C ALA A 49 29.05 17.08 14.94
N GLY A 50 27.75 17.21 15.09
CA GLY A 50 26.86 16.08 15.26
C GLY A 50 26.33 15.59 13.92
N LYS A 51 25.89 14.34 13.85
CA LYS A 51 25.27 13.72 12.68
C LYS A 51 23.94 13.10 13.07
N SER A 52 22.94 13.27 12.19
CA SER A 52 21.64 12.64 12.32
C SER A 52 21.28 11.96 11.00
N ASP A 53 20.93 10.68 11.06
CA ASP A 53 20.50 9.91 9.89
C ASP A 53 19.00 9.68 9.98
N VAL A 54 18.27 10.14 8.96
CA VAL A 54 16.85 9.89 8.78
C VAL A 54 16.69 8.74 7.79
N THR A 55 16.12 7.64 8.26
CA THR A 55 15.90 6.43 7.46
C THR A 55 14.46 6.36 6.92
N LYS A 56 14.26 5.53 5.89
CA LYS A 56 12.93 5.31 5.32
C LYS A 56 11.98 4.67 6.32
N ALA A 57 10.75 5.18 6.38
CA ALA A 57 9.67 4.53 7.10
C ALA A 57 9.13 3.33 6.32
N LYS A 58 8.66 2.30 7.02
CA LYS A 58 7.99 1.16 6.38
C LYS A 58 6.56 1.55 6.02
N LEU A 59 6.17 1.32 4.75
CA LEU A 59 4.81 1.50 4.26
C LEU A 59 4.34 0.20 3.62
N THR A 60 3.29 -0.40 4.19
CA THR A 60 2.75 -1.67 3.74
C THR A 60 1.37 -1.46 3.13
N PHE A 61 1.18 -1.95 1.92
CA PHE A 61 -0.11 -2.06 1.26
C PHE A 61 -0.61 -3.49 1.34
N VAL A 62 -1.86 -3.66 1.74
CA VAL A 62 -2.59 -4.93 1.68
C VAL A 62 -3.76 -4.70 0.73
N VAL A 63 -3.69 -5.33 -0.43
CA VAL A 63 -4.72 -5.19 -1.47
C VAL A 63 -5.79 -6.25 -1.26
N ASP A 64 -7.04 -5.85 -1.34
CA ASP A 64 -8.16 -6.75 -1.10
C ASP A 64 -8.35 -7.69 -2.30
N ASP A 65 -8.67 -8.97 -2.03
CA ASP A 65 -9.13 -9.90 -3.05
C ASP A 65 -10.48 -9.46 -3.61
N LYS A 66 -10.72 -9.74 -4.87
CA LYS A 66 -11.95 -9.36 -5.55
C LYS A 66 -12.55 -10.53 -6.31
N THR A 67 -13.85 -10.74 -6.11
CA THR A 67 -14.64 -11.65 -6.94
C THR A 67 -15.61 -10.84 -7.81
N ILE A 68 -15.64 -11.14 -9.09
CA ILE A 68 -16.54 -10.52 -10.06
C ILE A 68 -17.24 -11.57 -10.90
N THR A 69 -18.33 -11.19 -11.52
CA THR A 69 -18.93 -11.95 -12.63
C THR A 69 -18.28 -11.49 -13.94
N GLN A 70 -18.08 -12.41 -14.86
CA GLN A 70 -17.51 -12.17 -16.19
C GLN A 70 -18.12 -10.93 -16.85
N GLY A 71 -17.28 -10.00 -17.28
CA GLY A 71 -17.67 -8.77 -17.97
C GLY A 71 -18.25 -7.67 -17.07
N VAL A 72 -18.33 -7.86 -15.76
CA VAL A 72 -18.78 -6.83 -14.83
C VAL A 72 -17.59 -5.99 -14.39
N PRO A 73 -17.60 -4.66 -14.59
CA PRO A 73 -16.56 -3.76 -14.08
C PRO A 73 -16.44 -3.85 -12.58
N ALA A 74 -15.23 -3.70 -12.06
CA ALA A 74 -14.96 -3.72 -10.65
C ALA A 74 -14.09 -2.54 -10.20
N GLU A 75 -14.33 -2.09 -8.97
CA GLU A 75 -13.41 -1.23 -8.25
C GLU A 75 -12.54 -2.09 -7.34
N TYR A 76 -11.25 -1.75 -7.29
CA TYR A 76 -10.28 -2.44 -6.46
C TYR A 76 -9.95 -1.60 -5.24
N THR A 77 -9.82 -2.24 -4.10
CA THR A 77 -9.61 -1.61 -2.80
C THR A 77 -8.44 -2.26 -2.05
N GLY A 78 -8.03 -1.61 -0.97
CA GLY A 78 -6.98 -2.10 -0.11
C GLY A 78 -6.71 -1.14 1.04
N LYS A 79 -5.71 -1.46 1.86
CA LYS A 79 -5.30 -0.69 3.02
C LYS A 79 -3.82 -0.36 2.93
N ALA A 80 -3.48 0.83 3.41
CA ALA A 80 -2.11 1.26 3.56
C ALA A 80 -1.81 1.53 5.05
N ASN A 81 -0.73 0.97 5.55
CA ASN A 81 -0.29 1.13 6.93
C ASN A 81 1.14 1.64 6.98
N GLY A 82 1.41 2.62 7.84
CA GLY A 82 2.75 3.15 8.06
C GLY A 82 3.01 4.54 7.49
N LEU A 83 1.96 5.27 7.08
CA LEU A 83 2.11 6.70 6.76
C LEU A 83 2.54 7.47 8.01
N THR A 84 3.52 8.35 7.85
CA THR A 84 4.09 9.17 8.91
C THR A 84 4.10 10.64 8.53
N ASN A 85 4.41 11.51 9.47
CA ASN A 85 4.61 12.96 9.24
C ASN A 85 3.41 13.72 8.67
N GLY A 86 2.20 13.15 8.74
CA GLY A 86 1.02 13.76 8.13
C GLY A 86 0.94 13.58 6.59
N ASP A 87 1.75 12.69 6.03
CA ASP A 87 1.68 12.36 4.60
C ASP A 87 0.33 11.71 4.25
N THR A 88 -0.13 11.97 3.05
CA THR A 88 -1.31 11.33 2.46
C THR A 88 -0.90 10.45 1.28
N LEU A 89 -1.68 9.43 0.97
CA LEU A 89 -1.39 8.55 -0.17
C LEU A 89 -1.22 9.33 -1.47
N ALA A 90 -2.15 10.22 -1.78
CA ALA A 90 -2.05 11.08 -2.96
C ALA A 90 -0.82 12.01 -2.92
N GLY A 91 -0.47 12.55 -1.75
CA GLY A 91 0.69 13.41 -1.57
C GLY A 91 2.03 12.74 -1.82
N ILE A 92 2.11 11.43 -1.61
CA ILE A 92 3.31 10.62 -1.88
C ILE A 92 3.27 9.92 -3.24
N GLY A 93 2.27 10.20 -4.09
CA GLY A 93 2.18 9.67 -5.45
C GLY A 93 1.45 8.33 -5.58
N VAL A 94 0.66 7.92 -4.60
CA VAL A 94 -0.18 6.72 -4.68
C VAL A 94 -1.54 7.07 -5.26
N GLY A 95 -1.88 6.48 -6.41
CA GLY A 95 -3.10 6.75 -7.17
C GLY A 95 -4.28 5.83 -6.83
N GLY A 96 -4.04 4.72 -6.16
CA GLY A 96 -5.07 3.72 -5.81
C GLY A 96 -4.66 2.30 -6.14
N TYR A 97 -5.65 1.45 -6.44
CA TYR A 97 -5.46 0.03 -6.71
C TYR A 97 -5.97 -0.30 -8.11
N GLU A 98 -5.30 -1.19 -8.82
CA GLU A 98 -5.64 -1.52 -10.21
C GLU A 98 -5.31 -2.98 -10.54
N LEU A 99 -6.02 -3.52 -11.52
CA LEU A 99 -5.78 -4.84 -12.07
C LEU A 99 -4.61 -4.80 -13.07
N ASP A 100 -3.76 -5.83 -13.04
CA ASP A 100 -2.71 -6.04 -14.03
C ASP A 100 -3.33 -6.17 -15.44
N SER A 101 -2.86 -5.37 -16.38
CA SER A 101 -3.34 -5.33 -17.76
C SER A 101 -3.17 -6.65 -18.52
N SER A 102 -2.38 -7.57 -18.01
CA SER A 102 -2.26 -8.94 -18.58
C SER A 102 -3.48 -9.81 -18.29
N VAL A 103 -4.34 -9.41 -17.34
CA VAL A 103 -5.56 -10.15 -16.98
C VAL A 103 -6.72 -9.67 -17.81
N ASN A 104 -7.43 -10.62 -18.44
CA ASN A 104 -8.67 -10.35 -19.12
C ASN A 104 -9.87 -10.74 -18.23
N PRO A 105 -10.64 -9.76 -17.70
CA PRO A 105 -11.76 -10.04 -16.80
C PRO A 105 -12.99 -10.64 -17.53
N LEU A 106 -12.89 -10.87 -18.85
CA LEU A 106 -13.87 -11.62 -19.64
C LEU A 106 -13.58 -13.14 -19.65
N ILE A 107 -12.48 -13.59 -19.06
CA ILE A 107 -12.13 -15.00 -18.98
C ILE A 107 -12.32 -15.47 -17.55
N ILE A 108 -13.09 -16.54 -17.39
CA ILE A 108 -13.35 -17.18 -16.10
C ILE A 108 -12.05 -17.76 -15.56
N GLY A 109 -11.79 -17.54 -14.28
CA GLY A 109 -10.58 -18.05 -13.63
C GLY A 109 -10.24 -17.36 -12.33
N VAL A 110 -9.18 -17.85 -11.70
CA VAL A 110 -8.54 -17.23 -10.54
C VAL A 110 -7.19 -16.68 -10.99
N TYR A 111 -6.98 -15.42 -10.75
CA TYR A 111 -5.78 -14.67 -11.12
C TYR A 111 -5.09 -14.21 -9.84
N GLU A 112 -4.21 -15.06 -9.34
CA GLU A 112 -3.47 -14.81 -8.10
C GLU A 112 -2.51 -13.64 -8.27
N ASP A 113 -2.44 -12.77 -7.24
CA ASP A 113 -1.50 -11.65 -7.14
C ASP A 113 -1.54 -10.68 -8.34
N LYS A 114 -2.74 -10.42 -8.85
CA LYS A 114 -2.93 -9.59 -10.06
C LYS A 114 -3.58 -8.23 -9.80
N ILE A 115 -3.97 -7.94 -8.58
CA ILE A 115 -4.44 -6.61 -8.18
C ILE A 115 -3.31 -5.94 -7.38
N GLY A 116 -2.86 -4.78 -7.83
CA GLY A 116 -1.73 -4.08 -7.24
C GLY A 116 -2.02 -2.64 -6.89
N VAL A 117 -0.96 -1.89 -6.65
CA VAL A 117 -0.98 -0.48 -6.24
C VAL A 117 -0.41 0.40 -7.34
N LEU A 118 -1.12 1.47 -7.70
CA LEU A 118 -0.62 2.52 -8.57
C LEU A 118 0.29 3.48 -7.79
N ILE A 119 1.58 3.50 -8.12
CA ILE A 119 2.54 4.43 -7.55
C ILE A 119 3.19 5.22 -8.68
N ASN A 120 3.11 6.54 -8.61
CA ASN A 120 3.61 7.45 -9.65
C ASN A 120 3.10 7.11 -11.06
N GLY A 121 1.85 6.66 -11.16
CA GLY A 121 1.18 6.29 -12.42
C GLY A 121 1.56 4.93 -13.00
N SER A 122 2.32 4.12 -12.26
CA SER A 122 2.67 2.76 -12.67
C SER A 122 2.11 1.73 -11.69
N LEU A 123 1.62 0.60 -12.21
CA LEU A 123 1.14 -0.51 -11.41
C LEU A 123 2.31 -1.30 -10.81
N HIS A 124 2.23 -1.60 -9.52
CA HIS A 124 3.19 -2.41 -8.79
C HIS A 124 2.48 -3.54 -8.05
N LEU A 125 2.93 -4.76 -8.27
CA LEU A 125 2.47 -5.97 -7.59
C LEU A 125 3.42 -6.38 -6.44
N THR A 126 4.62 -5.81 -6.43
CA THR A 126 5.64 -6.05 -5.41
C THR A 126 6.23 -4.73 -4.92
N GLY A 127 6.58 -4.69 -3.65
CA GLY A 127 7.21 -3.52 -3.06
C GLY A 127 8.72 -3.46 -3.31
N SER A 128 9.28 -2.26 -3.26
CA SER A 128 10.73 -2.05 -3.25
C SER A 128 11.13 -0.74 -2.57
N ASP A 129 12.42 -0.59 -2.28
CA ASP A 129 12.98 0.63 -1.66
C ASP A 129 13.03 1.84 -2.60
N GLY A 130 12.90 1.62 -3.92
CA GLY A 130 13.01 2.67 -4.94
C GLY A 130 11.72 3.36 -5.30
N LEU A 131 10.55 2.82 -4.92
CA LEU A 131 9.25 3.31 -5.36
C LEU A 131 8.89 4.68 -4.78
N LEU A 132 9.23 4.90 -3.51
CA LEU A 132 8.96 6.16 -2.82
C LEU A 132 10.22 6.68 -2.12
N LYS A 133 10.35 8.01 -2.08
CA LYS A 133 11.56 8.66 -1.56
C LYS A 133 11.79 8.37 -0.08
N ASN A 134 10.74 8.54 0.73
CA ASN A 134 10.82 8.49 2.19
C ASN A 134 10.30 7.19 2.79
N TYR A 135 9.84 6.24 1.96
CA TYR A 135 9.25 4.99 2.39
C TYR A 135 9.92 3.79 1.76
N LYS A 136 10.09 2.74 2.57
CA LYS A 136 10.31 1.38 2.10
C LYS A 136 8.95 0.74 1.88
N VAL A 137 8.62 0.45 0.61
CA VAL A 137 7.31 -0.05 0.22
C VAL A 137 7.29 -1.56 0.23
N GLU A 138 6.28 -2.13 0.89
CA GLU A 138 5.90 -3.54 0.82
C GLU A 138 4.47 -3.63 0.27
N ILE A 139 4.22 -4.57 -0.64
CA ILE A 139 2.91 -4.78 -1.26
C ILE A 139 2.55 -6.25 -1.10
N ASP A 140 1.37 -6.48 -0.55
CA ASP A 140 0.67 -7.76 -0.53
C ASP A 140 -0.45 -7.64 -1.57
N PRO A 141 -0.28 -8.21 -2.78
CA PRO A 141 -1.20 -8.03 -3.89
C PRO A 141 -2.47 -8.84 -3.71
N GLY A 142 -3.56 -8.37 -4.30
CA GLY A 142 -4.85 -9.06 -4.26
C GLY A 142 -5.05 -10.03 -5.42
N THR A 143 -5.93 -11.00 -5.21
CA THR A 143 -6.36 -12.00 -6.18
C THR A 143 -7.68 -11.61 -6.81
N LEU A 144 -7.79 -11.73 -8.15
CA LEU A 144 -9.06 -11.59 -8.85
C LEU A 144 -9.65 -12.96 -9.16
N THR A 145 -10.89 -13.20 -8.74
CA THR A 145 -11.69 -14.35 -9.14
C THR A 145 -12.80 -13.91 -10.10
N VAL A 146 -12.82 -14.46 -11.30
CA VAL A 146 -13.85 -14.22 -12.31
C VAL A 146 -14.76 -15.43 -12.40
N LEU A 147 -16.02 -15.23 -12.03
CA LEU A 147 -17.08 -16.24 -12.09
C LEU A 147 -17.82 -16.17 -13.43
N PRO A 148 -18.43 -17.27 -13.87
CA PRO A 148 -19.26 -17.26 -15.08
C PRO A 148 -20.45 -16.30 -14.92
N SER A 149 -20.83 -15.63 -16.00
CA SER A 149 -22.10 -14.94 -16.07
C SER A 149 -23.21 -15.97 -16.26
N PHE A 150 -24.17 -15.98 -15.36
CA PHE A 150 -25.36 -16.77 -15.56
C PHE A 150 -26.26 -16.06 -16.60
N ASN A 151 -26.42 -16.66 -17.77
CA ASN A 151 -27.38 -16.22 -18.74
C ASN A 151 -28.56 -17.21 -18.77
N PRO A 152 -29.71 -16.87 -18.22
CA PRO A 152 -30.86 -17.79 -18.20
C PRO A 152 -31.29 -18.26 -19.60
N ALA A 153 -30.94 -17.49 -20.62
CA ALA A 153 -31.26 -17.86 -22.02
C ALA A 153 -30.31 -18.91 -22.59
N ASP A 154 -29.04 -18.90 -22.14
CA ASP A 154 -28.04 -19.88 -22.58
C ASP A 154 -28.09 -21.17 -21.74
N ASP A 155 -28.52 -21.05 -20.51
CA ASP A 155 -28.73 -22.19 -19.61
C ASP A 155 -30.10 -22.85 -19.79
N TYR A 156 -30.95 -22.27 -20.64
CA TYR A 156 -32.17 -22.91 -21.11
C TYR A 156 -31.83 -23.99 -22.15
N TRP A 157 -31.18 -25.02 -21.63
CA TRP A 157 -30.91 -26.24 -22.41
C TRP A 157 -32.17 -27.10 -22.54
N PHE A 158 -33.24 -26.49 -22.93
CA PHE A 158 -34.38 -27.26 -23.34
C PHE A 158 -34.24 -27.53 -24.85
N GLY A 159 -33.47 -28.57 -25.11
CA GLY A 159 -33.36 -29.08 -26.44
C GLY A 159 -34.73 -29.17 -27.06
N THR A 160 -34.79 -28.85 -28.34
CA THR A 160 -35.93 -29.05 -29.23
C THR A 160 -36.23 -30.55 -29.46
N ALA A 161 -35.91 -31.42 -28.52
CA ALA A 161 -36.26 -32.83 -28.64
C ALA A 161 -37.77 -32.99 -28.65
N PRO A 162 -38.31 -33.76 -29.54
CA PRO A 162 -39.72 -34.06 -29.55
C PRO A 162 -40.04 -34.95 -28.36
N TRP A 163 -40.42 -34.33 -27.31
CA TRP A 163 -40.67 -35.01 -26.04
C TRP A 163 -42.18 -35.07 -25.79
N ASP A 164 -42.59 -36.18 -25.31
CA ASP A 164 -43.91 -36.32 -24.76
C ASP A 164 -44.05 -35.31 -23.56
N LYS A 165 -45.06 -34.45 -23.70
CA LYS A 165 -45.19 -33.23 -22.92
C LYS A 165 -45.31 -33.41 -21.41
N GLU A 166 -45.77 -34.56 -20.96
CA GLU A 166 -46.06 -34.76 -19.52
C GLU A 166 -44.95 -35.46 -18.73
N SER A 167 -44.27 -36.44 -19.33
CA SER A 167 -43.17 -37.13 -18.64
C SER A 167 -41.93 -36.23 -18.51
N ASN A 168 -41.73 -35.37 -19.47
CA ASN A 168 -40.55 -34.53 -19.55
C ASN A 168 -40.57 -33.30 -18.64
N LEU A 169 -41.73 -32.83 -18.22
CA LEU A 169 -41.84 -31.75 -17.22
C LEU A 169 -41.33 -32.18 -15.87
N ARG A 170 -41.47 -33.45 -15.51
CA ARG A 170 -40.96 -33.98 -14.24
C ARG A 170 -39.43 -34.16 -14.27
N GLU A 171 -38.91 -34.67 -15.36
CA GLU A 171 -37.46 -34.83 -15.51
C GLU A 171 -36.75 -33.48 -15.62
N ARG A 172 -37.33 -32.52 -16.29
CA ARG A 172 -36.81 -31.14 -16.34
C ARG A 172 -36.76 -30.45 -15.00
N LYS A 173 -37.77 -30.66 -14.16
CA LYS A 173 -37.73 -30.14 -12.80
C LYS A 173 -36.61 -30.77 -11.97
N ALA A 174 -36.38 -32.05 -12.15
CA ALA A 174 -35.29 -32.75 -11.47
C ALA A 174 -33.92 -32.27 -11.95
N GLU A 175 -33.75 -32.10 -13.25
CA GLU A 175 -32.50 -31.57 -13.83
C GLU A 175 -32.25 -30.10 -13.45
N PHE A 176 -33.30 -29.28 -13.42
CA PHE A 176 -33.18 -27.90 -12.98
C PHE A 176 -32.76 -27.80 -11.52
N HIS A 177 -33.28 -28.69 -10.66
CA HIS A 177 -32.87 -28.76 -9.28
C HIS A 177 -31.43 -29.25 -9.10
N TYR A 178 -30.95 -30.12 -10.00
CA TYR A 178 -29.58 -30.60 -9.97
C TYR A 178 -28.57 -29.55 -10.46
N VAL A 179 -28.90 -28.84 -11.54
CA VAL A 179 -28.05 -27.80 -12.13
C VAL A 179 -28.05 -26.53 -11.28
N ALA A 180 -29.15 -26.21 -10.60
CA ALA A 180 -29.23 -25.06 -9.71
C ALA A 180 -28.50 -25.26 -8.36
N GLY A 181 -27.64 -26.27 -8.26
CA GLY A 181 -26.69 -26.40 -7.15
C GLY A 181 -27.31 -26.55 -5.77
N GLY A 182 -28.19 -27.50 -5.60
CA GLY A 182 -28.55 -27.95 -4.28
C GLY A 182 -29.83 -27.37 -3.69
N MET A 183 -30.78 -26.96 -4.47
CA MET A 183 -32.14 -26.92 -3.96
C MET A 183 -32.69 -28.32 -3.89
N SER A 184 -32.69 -28.92 -2.71
CA SER A 184 -33.44 -30.11 -2.38
C SER A 184 -34.94 -29.84 -2.46
N LEU A 185 -35.67 -30.78 -2.96
CA LEU A 185 -37.11 -30.82 -2.88
C LEU A 185 -37.57 -30.78 -1.42
#